data_11c32ebc6870c737cdbe15327e410dbd
#
_entry.id   11c32ebc6870c737cdbe15327e410dbd
#
_cell.length_a   1.000
_cell.length_b   1.000
_cell.length_c   1.000
_cell.angle_alpha   90.00
_cell.angle_beta   90.00
_cell.angle_gamma   90.00
#
_symmetry.space_group_name_H-M   'P 1'
#
loop_
_entity.id
_entity.type
_entity.pdbx_description
1 polymer ?
#
loop_
_entity_poly.entity_id
_entity_poly.type
_entity_poly.pdbx_seq_one_letter_code
_entity_poly.pdbx_strand_id
1 'polypeptide(L)'
;MTQNPNTANSAYTLIEALVASSVLLIGISAAASMSLAMVTQEEITERSVKAFNYLDNATALYQSGVDKSKIAAMLPAEPVVTALTITDRTINATNLGSLPSALISVTYASTGATTTSGISRWTGGKSNTTRTVNVEVIRTNRTLSSPLPRVDTFD
;
A
#
# COMPACT_ATOMS: atom_id res chain seq x y z
N MET A 1 43.84 47.22 -39.54
CA MET A 1 43.10 46.73 -38.39
C MET A 1 43.39 45.24 -38.25
N THR A 2 44.32 44.90 -37.39
CA THR A 2 44.68 43.52 -37.11
C THR A 2 43.66 42.93 -36.05
N GLN A 3 42.78 42.11 -36.47
CA GLN A 3 41.92 41.33 -35.52
C GLN A 3 42.81 40.42 -34.67
N ASN A 4 42.71 40.59 -33.39
CA ASN A 4 43.46 39.77 -32.43
C ASN A 4 42.84 38.35 -32.38
N PRO A 5 43.54 37.30 -32.86
CA PRO A 5 42.98 35.97 -32.98
C PRO A 5 42.65 35.34 -31.64
N ASN A 6 43.15 35.90 -30.54
CA ASN A 6 42.91 35.35 -29.18
C ASN A 6 41.51 35.62 -28.64
N THR A 7 40.77 36.61 -29.16
CA THR A 7 39.41 36.90 -28.66
C THR A 7 38.37 35.90 -29.14
N ALA A 8 38.56 35.31 -30.33
CA ALA A 8 37.63 34.28 -30.86
C ALA A 8 37.71 32.98 -30.08
N ASN A 9 38.90 32.54 -29.67
CA ASN A 9 39.09 31.33 -28.89
C ASN A 9 38.52 31.44 -27.47
N SER A 10 38.60 32.62 -26.84
CA SER A 10 38.04 32.88 -25.52
C SER A 10 36.50 32.84 -25.51
N ALA A 11 35.87 33.33 -26.60
CA ALA A 11 34.42 33.30 -26.74
C ALA A 11 33.89 31.88 -26.95
N TYR A 12 34.66 31.09 -27.71
CA TYR A 12 34.28 29.66 -27.95
C TYR A 12 34.31 28.83 -26.67
N THR A 13 35.34 28.97 -25.85
CA THR A 13 35.44 28.26 -24.55
C THR A 13 34.37 28.69 -23.56
N LEU A 14 33.91 29.93 -23.60
CA LEU A 14 32.86 30.42 -22.71
C LEU A 14 31.49 29.81 -23.08
N ILE A 15 31.19 29.73 -24.37
CA ILE A 15 29.96 29.07 -24.86
C ILE A 15 29.97 27.55 -24.52
N GLU A 16 31.10 26.89 -24.70
CA GLU A 16 31.26 25.47 -24.42
C GLU A 16 31.09 25.18 -22.92
N ALA A 17 31.65 25.99 -22.05
CA ALA A 17 31.45 25.88 -20.60
C ALA A 17 30.00 26.14 -20.21
N LEU A 18 29.29 27.04 -20.86
CA LEU A 18 27.91 27.37 -20.61
C LEU A 18 26.98 26.23 -21.06
N VAL A 19 27.26 25.63 -22.21
CA VAL A 19 26.54 24.47 -22.72
C VAL A 19 26.78 23.25 -21.81
N ALA A 20 28.05 22.98 -21.46
CA ALA A 20 28.38 21.85 -20.57
C ALA A 20 27.72 21.96 -19.19
N SER A 21 27.72 23.17 -18.61
CA SER A 21 27.06 23.41 -17.31
C SER A 21 25.53 23.25 -17.40
N SER A 22 24.92 23.66 -18.52
CA SER A 22 23.48 23.49 -18.76
C SER A 22 23.09 22.00 -18.84
N VAL A 23 23.86 21.21 -19.60
CA VAL A 23 23.64 19.77 -19.74
C VAL A 23 23.82 19.08 -18.39
N LEU A 24 24.85 19.45 -17.62
CA LEU A 24 25.10 18.94 -16.31
C LEU A 24 23.92 19.23 -15.34
N LEU A 25 23.40 20.44 -15.37
CA LEU A 25 22.27 20.87 -14.54
C LEU A 25 21.01 20.07 -14.86
N ILE A 26 20.73 19.84 -16.14
CA ILE A 26 19.61 19.01 -16.58
C ILE A 26 19.80 17.58 -16.11
N GLY A 27 21.00 17.01 -16.24
CA GLY A 27 21.32 15.66 -15.78
C GLY A 27 21.12 15.48 -14.27
N ILE A 28 21.61 16.43 -13.46
CA ILE A 28 21.44 16.40 -12.01
C ILE A 28 19.95 16.52 -11.64
N SER A 29 19.21 17.41 -12.30
CA SER A 29 17.78 17.59 -12.04
C SER A 29 16.97 16.35 -12.38
N ALA A 30 17.27 15.67 -13.47
CA ALA A 30 16.64 14.42 -13.85
C ALA A 30 16.95 13.30 -12.85
N ALA A 31 18.20 13.16 -12.43
CA ALA A 31 18.60 12.17 -11.43
C ALA A 31 17.92 12.40 -10.08
N ALA A 32 17.84 13.65 -9.63
CA ALA A 32 17.16 14.00 -8.39
C ALA A 32 15.65 13.68 -8.45
N SER A 33 15.00 13.98 -9.58
CA SER A 33 13.58 13.66 -9.77
C SER A 33 13.31 12.16 -9.74
N MET A 34 14.18 11.37 -10.37
CA MET A 34 14.08 9.92 -10.39
C MET A 34 14.28 9.31 -9.00
N SER A 35 15.27 9.80 -8.26
CA SER A 35 15.51 9.37 -6.88
C SER A 35 14.30 9.64 -5.98
N LEU A 36 13.70 10.81 -6.09
CA LEU A 36 12.50 11.16 -5.31
C LEU A 36 11.30 10.28 -5.69
N ALA A 37 11.12 9.97 -6.96
CA ALA A 37 10.07 9.06 -7.42
C ALA A 37 10.25 7.65 -6.86
N MET A 38 11.47 7.14 -6.78
CA MET A 38 11.76 5.83 -6.19
C MET A 38 11.40 5.78 -4.70
N VAL A 39 11.78 6.78 -3.92
CA VAL A 39 11.47 6.85 -2.49
C VAL A 39 9.95 6.89 -2.24
N THR A 40 9.22 7.68 -3.03
CA THR A 40 7.76 7.74 -2.89
C THR A 40 7.09 6.42 -3.27
N GLN A 41 7.61 5.73 -4.27
CA GLN A 41 7.08 4.43 -4.68
C GLN A 41 7.35 3.34 -3.64
N GLU A 42 8.53 3.36 -3.02
CA GLU A 42 8.87 2.46 -1.92
C GLU A 42 7.92 2.65 -0.73
N GLU A 43 7.65 3.89 -0.34
CA GLU A 43 6.71 4.18 0.74
C GLU A 43 5.28 3.66 0.43
N ILE A 44 4.79 3.88 -0.78
CA ILE A 44 3.48 3.39 -1.21
C ILE A 44 3.43 1.86 -1.17
N THR A 45 4.49 1.21 -1.61
CA THR A 45 4.59 -0.26 -1.62
C THR A 45 4.61 -0.80 -0.20
N GLU A 46 5.42 -0.25 0.69
CA GLU A 46 5.50 -0.64 2.10
C GLU A 46 4.14 -0.53 2.79
N ARG A 47 3.43 0.57 2.59
CA ARG A 47 2.10 0.79 3.16
C ARG A 47 1.07 -0.18 2.63
N SER A 48 1.14 -0.49 1.34
CA SER A 48 0.27 -1.50 0.73
C SER A 48 0.52 -2.87 1.32
N VAL A 49 1.78 -3.29 1.45
CA VAL A 49 2.14 -4.59 2.05
C VAL A 49 1.64 -4.69 3.49
N LYS A 50 1.79 -3.64 4.30
CA LYS A 50 1.25 -3.62 5.67
C LYS A 50 -0.27 -3.78 5.70
N ALA A 51 -0.98 -3.10 4.78
CA ALA A 51 -2.43 -3.21 4.69
C ALA A 51 -2.88 -4.62 4.26
N PHE A 52 -2.18 -5.25 3.32
CA PHE A 52 -2.45 -6.63 2.90
C PHE A 52 -2.19 -7.63 4.04
N ASN A 53 -1.07 -7.51 4.74
CA ASN A 53 -0.77 -8.36 5.90
C ASN A 53 -1.83 -8.21 6.99
N TYR A 54 -2.32 -7.00 7.21
CA TYR A 54 -3.40 -6.75 8.16
C TYR A 54 -4.71 -7.39 7.72
N LEU A 55 -5.03 -7.33 6.43
CA LEU A 55 -6.19 -7.98 5.83
C LEU A 55 -6.10 -9.51 5.96
N ASP A 56 -4.94 -10.09 5.67
CA ASP A 56 -4.71 -11.54 5.78
C ASP A 56 -4.88 -12.02 7.22
N ASN A 57 -4.33 -11.30 8.19
CA ASN A 57 -4.52 -11.62 9.61
C ASN A 57 -5.98 -11.52 10.04
N ALA A 58 -6.70 -10.48 9.60
CA ALA A 58 -8.14 -10.35 9.86
C ALA A 58 -8.93 -11.50 9.25
N THR A 59 -8.58 -11.91 8.05
CA THR A 59 -9.17 -13.03 7.32
C THR A 59 -8.94 -14.36 8.05
N ALA A 60 -7.70 -14.61 8.48
CA ALA A 60 -7.36 -15.82 9.23
C ALA A 60 -8.11 -15.91 10.56
N LEU A 61 -8.24 -14.81 11.29
CA LEU A 61 -9.03 -14.75 12.53
C LEU A 61 -10.52 -15.01 12.27
N TYR A 62 -11.07 -14.44 11.21
CA TYR A 62 -12.45 -14.68 10.82
C TYR A 62 -12.70 -16.15 10.45
N GLN A 63 -11.82 -16.74 9.66
CA GLN A 63 -11.89 -18.16 9.27
C GLN A 63 -11.73 -19.11 10.47
N SER A 64 -10.90 -18.75 11.45
CA SER A 64 -10.73 -19.54 12.68
C SER A 64 -11.94 -19.48 13.62
N GLY A 65 -12.93 -18.65 13.30
CA GLY A 65 -14.18 -18.59 14.04
C GLY A 65 -14.26 -17.48 15.07
N VAL A 66 -13.30 -16.56 15.10
CA VAL A 66 -13.36 -15.40 15.98
C VAL A 66 -14.55 -14.52 15.60
N ASP A 67 -15.24 -14.01 16.62
CA ASP A 67 -16.34 -13.06 16.42
C ASP A 67 -15.82 -11.78 15.76
N LYS A 68 -16.55 -11.29 14.74
CA LYS A 68 -16.18 -10.09 13.99
C LYS A 68 -15.95 -8.85 14.86
N SER A 69 -16.69 -8.73 15.97
CA SER A 69 -16.56 -7.61 16.91
C SER A 69 -15.23 -7.62 17.67
N LYS A 70 -14.59 -8.79 17.79
CA LYS A 70 -13.33 -8.97 18.53
C LYS A 70 -12.11 -8.92 17.63
N ILE A 71 -12.26 -9.12 16.33
CA ILE A 71 -11.13 -9.20 15.39
C ILE A 71 -10.27 -7.94 15.45
N ALA A 72 -10.90 -6.77 15.39
CA ALA A 72 -10.18 -5.50 15.45
C ALA A 72 -9.37 -5.31 16.74
N ALA A 73 -9.86 -5.85 17.86
CA ALA A 73 -9.16 -5.77 19.14
C ALA A 73 -8.01 -6.77 19.30
N MET A 74 -8.03 -7.85 18.51
CA MET A 74 -7.00 -8.89 18.52
C MET A 74 -5.85 -8.58 17.56
N LEU A 75 -6.08 -7.70 16.59
CA LEU A 75 -5.05 -7.30 15.65
C LEU A 75 -4.13 -6.24 16.27
N PRO A 76 -2.83 -6.28 15.93
CA PRO A 76 -1.91 -5.24 16.36
C PRO A 76 -2.32 -3.89 15.77
N ALA A 77 -2.11 -2.82 16.53
CA ALA A 77 -2.36 -1.47 16.02
C ALA A 77 -1.40 -1.16 14.86
N GLU A 78 -1.94 -0.90 13.69
CA GLU A 78 -1.18 -0.56 12.50
C GLU A 78 -1.50 0.89 12.08
N PRO A 79 -0.55 1.84 12.23
CA PRO A 79 -0.80 3.26 11.98
C PRO A 79 -1.22 3.58 10.54
N VAL A 80 -0.90 2.70 9.60
CA VAL A 80 -1.24 2.86 8.19
C VAL A 80 -2.71 2.56 7.93
N VAL A 81 -3.31 1.67 8.74
CA VAL A 81 -4.71 1.25 8.61
C VAL A 81 -5.62 2.26 9.28
N THR A 82 -6.56 2.81 8.53
CA THR A 82 -7.53 3.80 9.02
C THR A 82 -8.86 3.18 9.42
N ALA A 83 -9.26 2.07 8.75
CA ALA A 83 -10.49 1.38 9.08
C ALA A 83 -10.43 -0.11 8.69
N LEU A 84 -11.05 -0.95 9.52
CA LEU A 84 -11.36 -2.35 9.22
C LEU A 84 -12.88 -2.50 9.25
N THR A 85 -13.46 -3.02 8.17
CA THR A 85 -14.90 -3.27 8.07
C THR A 85 -15.13 -4.73 7.69
N ILE A 86 -15.99 -5.41 8.42
CA ILE A 86 -16.39 -6.81 8.16
C ILE A 86 -17.90 -6.83 7.96
N THR A 87 -18.31 -7.09 6.72
CA THR A 87 -19.72 -7.13 6.32
C THR A 87 -20.13 -8.55 6.03
N ASP A 88 -21.13 -9.06 6.77
CA ASP A 88 -21.68 -10.39 6.51
C ASP A 88 -22.36 -10.44 5.15
N ARG A 89 -22.10 -11.50 4.42
CA ARG A 89 -22.70 -11.81 3.13
C ARG A 89 -23.13 -13.26 3.08
N THR A 90 -23.90 -13.60 2.07
CA THR A 90 -24.34 -14.97 1.83
C THR A 90 -24.08 -15.29 0.36
N ILE A 91 -23.36 -16.34 0.10
CA ILE A 91 -23.14 -16.86 -1.25
C ILE A 91 -24.11 -18.02 -1.47
N ASN A 92 -24.97 -17.91 -2.47
CA ASN A 92 -25.86 -18.98 -2.88
C ASN A 92 -25.13 -19.83 -3.94
N ALA A 93 -24.67 -20.98 -3.57
CA ALA A 93 -24.06 -21.93 -4.48
C ALA A 93 -25.11 -22.95 -4.95
N THR A 94 -25.23 -23.13 -6.26
CA THR A 94 -26.28 -23.93 -6.90
C THR A 94 -26.39 -25.36 -6.37
N ASN A 95 -25.29 -25.94 -5.87
CA ASN A 95 -25.26 -27.34 -5.37
C ASN A 95 -24.95 -27.48 -3.87
N LEU A 96 -24.61 -26.38 -3.19
CA LEU A 96 -24.16 -26.40 -1.79
C LEU A 96 -25.09 -25.60 -0.86
N GLY A 97 -26.14 -24.99 -1.41
CA GLY A 97 -27.03 -24.14 -0.66
C GLY A 97 -26.44 -22.77 -0.33
N SER A 98 -26.89 -22.18 0.74
CA SER A 98 -26.48 -20.86 1.21
C SER A 98 -25.26 -20.99 2.11
N LEU A 99 -24.13 -20.40 1.69
CA LEU A 99 -22.89 -20.38 2.45
C LEU A 99 -22.70 -19.02 3.10
N PRO A 100 -22.48 -18.97 4.43
CA PRO A 100 -22.13 -17.72 5.09
C PRO A 100 -20.76 -17.23 4.63
N SER A 101 -20.70 -16.01 4.14
CA SER A 101 -19.47 -15.33 3.75
C SER A 101 -19.37 -13.98 4.44
N ALA A 102 -18.20 -13.41 4.43
CA ALA A 102 -17.99 -12.03 4.83
C ALA A 102 -17.09 -11.30 3.85
N LEU A 103 -17.42 -10.06 3.57
CA LEU A 103 -16.55 -9.14 2.89
C LEU A 103 -15.71 -8.39 3.95
N ILE A 104 -14.42 -8.66 3.98
CA ILE A 104 -13.47 -7.98 4.86
C ILE A 104 -12.78 -6.89 4.04
N SER A 105 -12.86 -5.66 4.53
CA SER A 105 -12.31 -4.48 3.84
C SER A 105 -11.38 -3.73 4.79
N VAL A 106 -10.18 -3.45 4.32
CA VAL A 106 -9.18 -2.64 5.02
C VAL A 106 -8.96 -1.35 4.24
N THR A 107 -9.20 -0.23 4.88
CA THR A 107 -8.91 1.09 4.33
C THR A 107 -7.61 1.60 4.94
N TYR A 108 -6.69 2.07 4.11
CA TYR A 108 -5.38 2.52 4.54
C TYR A 108 -4.95 3.80 3.83
N ALA A 109 -4.07 4.56 4.46
CA ALA A 109 -3.45 5.74 3.88
C ALA A 109 -2.31 5.30 2.94
N SER A 110 -2.49 5.43 1.63
CA SER A 110 -1.49 5.02 0.63
C SER A 110 -0.31 5.97 0.57
N THR A 111 -0.50 7.23 0.94
CA THR A 111 0.56 8.23 1.03
C THR A 111 0.64 8.75 2.44
N GLY A 112 1.85 8.97 2.95
CA GLY A 112 2.05 9.61 4.24
C GLY A 112 1.48 11.01 4.23
N ALA A 113 0.51 11.25 5.07
CA ALA A 113 0.15 12.60 5.46
C ALA A 113 1.25 13.13 6.41
N THR A 114 2.45 13.22 5.92
CA THR A 114 3.42 14.07 6.59
C THR A 114 2.97 15.49 6.32
N THR A 115 2.34 16.05 7.32
CA THR A 115 2.02 17.47 7.48
C THR A 115 3.27 18.37 7.42
N THR A 116 4.35 17.89 6.88
CA THR A 116 5.52 18.68 6.58
C THR A 116 5.24 19.42 5.27
N SER A 117 4.57 20.50 5.46
CA SER A 117 4.01 21.51 4.55
C SER A 117 4.94 22.02 3.42
N GLY A 118 6.13 21.48 3.27
CA GLY A 118 7.11 21.90 2.30
C GLY A 118 7.32 20.94 1.13
N ILE A 119 7.36 19.64 1.37
CA ILE A 119 7.81 18.67 0.36
C ILE A 119 6.65 18.17 -0.51
N SER A 120 5.45 18.09 0.03
CA SER A 120 4.27 17.63 -0.73
C SER A 120 3.90 18.55 -1.89
N ARG A 121 4.31 19.80 -1.84
CA ARG A 121 4.08 20.79 -2.92
C ARG A 121 4.95 20.55 -4.14
N TRP A 122 6.13 19.94 -3.95
CA TRP A 122 7.09 19.67 -5.02
C TRP A 122 6.83 18.33 -5.72
N THR A 123 6.23 17.38 -5.05
CA THR A 123 6.01 16.03 -5.58
C THR A 123 4.66 15.88 -6.29
N GLY A 124 3.82 16.93 -6.32
CA GLY A 124 2.48 16.84 -6.93
C GLY A 124 1.57 15.81 -6.26
N GLY A 125 1.99 15.26 -5.12
CA GLY A 125 1.25 14.26 -4.38
C GLY A 125 -0.03 14.86 -3.81
N LYS A 126 -1.18 14.36 -4.26
CA LYS A 126 -2.45 14.63 -3.61
C LYS A 126 -2.35 14.15 -2.16
N SER A 127 -2.43 15.11 -1.25
CA SER A 127 -2.55 14.89 0.18
C SER A 127 -3.63 13.81 0.44
N ASN A 128 -3.26 12.77 1.21
CA ASN A 128 -4.20 11.80 1.77
C ASN A 128 -5.07 11.01 0.77
N THR A 129 -4.48 10.24 -0.12
CA THR A 129 -5.25 9.22 -0.83
C THR A 129 -5.39 7.97 0.05
N THR A 130 -6.59 7.76 0.55
CA THR A 130 -6.95 6.47 1.16
C THR A 130 -7.27 5.47 0.06
N ARG A 131 -6.83 4.23 0.24
CA ARG A 131 -7.17 3.10 -0.61
C ARG A 131 -7.85 2.03 0.22
N THR A 132 -8.73 1.27 -0.41
CA THR A 132 -9.40 0.15 0.23
C THR A 132 -9.05 -1.13 -0.51
N VAL A 133 -8.61 -2.13 0.24
CA VAL A 133 -8.44 -3.51 -0.23
C VAL A 133 -9.50 -4.37 0.44
N ASN A 134 -10.05 -5.31 -0.29
CA ASN A 134 -11.12 -6.16 0.20
C ASN A 134 -10.91 -7.60 -0.26
N VAL A 135 -11.41 -8.52 0.55
CA VAL A 135 -11.46 -9.95 0.25
C VAL A 135 -12.80 -10.51 0.71
N GLU A 136 -13.38 -11.38 -0.08
CA GLU A 136 -14.56 -12.14 0.30
C GLU A 136 -14.14 -13.52 0.80
N VAL A 137 -14.59 -13.87 1.99
CA VAL A 137 -14.14 -15.06 2.71
C VAL A 137 -15.36 -15.88 3.11
N ILE A 138 -15.31 -17.17 2.84
CA ILE A 138 -16.33 -18.12 3.29
C ILE A 138 -15.91 -18.66 4.64
N ARG A 139 -16.80 -18.58 5.61
CA ARG A 139 -16.63 -19.24 6.90
C ARG A 139 -17.20 -20.64 6.80
N THR A 140 -16.37 -21.65 6.98
CA THR A 140 -16.87 -23.01 7.19
C THR A 140 -17.61 -23.03 8.52
N ASN A 141 -18.93 -23.13 8.48
CA ASN A 141 -19.74 -23.25 9.67
C ASN A 141 -19.50 -24.64 10.26
N ARG A 142 -18.42 -24.79 11.03
CA ARG A 142 -18.24 -25.92 11.92
C ARG A 142 -19.15 -25.70 13.12
N THR A 143 -20.44 -25.78 12.92
CA THR A 143 -21.32 -26.21 14.00
C THR A 143 -20.94 -27.66 14.26
N LEU A 144 -20.17 -27.90 15.29
CA LEU A 144 -20.08 -29.21 15.94
C LEU A 144 -21.48 -29.52 16.52
N SER A 145 -22.41 -29.73 15.61
CA SER A 145 -23.82 -30.03 15.98
C SER A 145 -24.01 -31.50 16.30
N SER A 146 -22.94 -32.25 16.43
CA SER A 146 -23.03 -33.60 16.93
C SER A 146 -21.93 -33.81 17.97
N PRO A 147 -22.25 -34.11 19.23
CA PRO A 147 -21.23 -34.65 20.10
C PRO A 147 -20.71 -35.92 19.42
N LEU A 148 -19.35 -36.00 19.33
CA LEU A 148 -18.71 -37.23 18.85
C LEU A 148 -19.37 -38.40 19.52
N PRO A 149 -19.77 -39.47 18.79
CA PRO A 149 -20.31 -40.67 19.42
C PRO A 149 -19.29 -41.08 20.47
N ARG A 150 -19.77 -41.13 21.71
CA ARG A 150 -18.98 -41.63 22.83
C ARG A 150 -18.56 -43.03 22.43
N VAL A 151 -17.28 -43.25 22.27
CA VAL A 151 -16.75 -44.61 22.15
C VAL A 151 -16.99 -45.23 23.51
N ASP A 152 -18.09 -45.97 23.61
CA ASP A 152 -18.35 -46.74 24.80
C ASP A 152 -17.21 -47.73 24.96
N THR A 153 -16.63 -47.69 26.12
CA THR A 153 -15.58 -48.53 26.63
C THR A 153 -15.76 -49.98 26.22
N PHE A 154 -14.68 -50.53 25.70
CA PHE A 154 -14.50 -51.95 25.53
C PHE A 154 -14.66 -52.63 26.92
N ASP A 155 -15.69 -53.44 27.12
CA ASP A 155 -15.74 -54.50 28.15
C ASP A 155 -14.86 -55.66 27.72
#